data_4e3c443753aeebb52316280ef29a525b
#
_entry.id   4e3c443753aeebb52316280ef29a525b
#
_cell.length_a   1.000
_cell.length_b   1.000
_cell.length_c   1.000
_cell.angle_alpha   90.00
_cell.angle_beta   90.00
_cell.angle_gamma   90.00
#
_symmetry.space_group_name_H-M   'P 1'
#
loop_
_entity.id
_entity.type
_entity.pdbx_description
1 polymer ?
#
loop_
_entity_poly.entity_id
_entity_poly.type
_entity_poly.pdbx_seq_one_letter_code
_entity_poly.pdbx_strand_id
1 'polypeptide(L)'
;MKWVKQSIHYWCPDTKEHKFLGQNVTVAILDTGISPHPDFKDRILSFRDFSSTTGSSEKVLFSFSHFSPLIDNSGHGTHVAGILAGNGLLSSGTYAGIAPFCNLIIGKVLDQNGNGSIKNVINGIQWIRDIYTQFHIRIINISVGTRPDLSIHQKLLLLNAVESLWDLGLVVVVSAGNYGPASGSVTVPGSSPKVITVGVPDTFPLIHTQRHPLNYSGRGPTDDCIVKPDVFAPGTGIVSCNAFYSQFPNAPPYLSKTGTSMAAPVVSGAIACLLSKYSFLTNAEVKLKLHASCVQIPGTESGWGILDFSRLLE
;
A
#
# COMPACT_ATOMS: atom_id res chain seq x y z
N MET A 1 8.69 -9.99 -7.85
CA MET A 1 7.66 -9.20 -8.56
C MET A 1 7.14 -9.84 -9.87
N LYS A 2 7.93 -10.68 -10.57
CA LYS A 2 7.51 -11.27 -11.86
C LYS A 2 6.16 -12.00 -11.79
N TRP A 3 5.99 -12.93 -10.84
CA TRP A 3 4.75 -13.69 -10.69
C TRP A 3 3.57 -12.79 -10.25
N VAL A 4 3.81 -11.76 -9.41
CA VAL A 4 2.78 -10.78 -9.04
C VAL A 4 2.22 -10.10 -10.28
N LYS A 5 3.12 -9.60 -11.13
CA LYS A 5 2.75 -8.95 -12.39
C LYS A 5 2.03 -9.89 -13.36
N GLN A 6 2.42 -11.16 -13.40
CA GLN A 6 1.70 -12.18 -14.18
C GLN A 6 0.28 -12.41 -13.65
N SER A 7 0.12 -12.55 -12.34
CA SER A 7 -1.17 -12.86 -11.70
C SER A 7 -2.23 -11.78 -11.88
N ILE A 8 -1.80 -10.53 -12.05
CA ILE A 8 -2.72 -9.39 -12.26
C ILE A 8 -2.76 -8.93 -13.73
N HIS A 9 -2.21 -9.68 -14.67
CA HIS A 9 -2.11 -9.32 -16.08
C HIS A 9 -1.48 -7.94 -16.34
N TYR A 10 -0.38 -7.63 -15.61
CA TYR A 10 0.31 -6.34 -15.69
C TYR A 10 0.89 -6.05 -17.08
N TRP A 11 1.30 -7.08 -17.83
CA TRP A 11 1.98 -6.93 -19.12
C TRP A 11 0.98 -6.70 -20.26
N CYS A 12 0.39 -5.51 -20.28
CA CYS A 12 -0.45 -4.98 -21.38
C CYS A 12 0.35 -4.02 -22.27
N PRO A 13 -0.21 -3.53 -23.40
CA PRO A 13 0.49 -2.57 -24.28
C PRO A 13 1.04 -1.36 -23.55
N ASP A 14 0.26 -0.74 -22.66
CA ASP A 14 0.65 0.47 -21.94
C ASP A 14 1.89 0.28 -21.07
N THR A 15 2.01 -0.86 -20.38
CA THR A 15 3.17 -1.14 -19.52
C THR A 15 4.39 -1.62 -20.31
N LYS A 16 4.17 -2.38 -21.39
CA LYS A 16 5.26 -2.81 -22.29
C LYS A 16 5.92 -1.65 -23.01
N GLU A 17 5.13 -0.64 -23.38
CA GLU A 17 5.62 0.59 -24.03
C GLU A 17 6.05 1.67 -23.02
N HIS A 18 6.05 1.37 -21.72
CA HIS A 18 6.42 2.27 -20.62
C HIS A 18 5.62 3.60 -20.59
N LYS A 19 4.36 3.59 -21.05
CA LYS A 19 3.55 4.81 -21.18
C LYS A 19 2.96 5.27 -19.85
N PHE A 20 2.31 4.36 -19.09
CA PHE A 20 1.53 4.69 -17.90
C PHE A 20 1.99 3.86 -16.68
N LEU A 21 3.10 4.29 -16.08
CA LEU A 21 3.76 3.62 -14.97
C LEU A 21 3.78 4.48 -13.70
N GLY A 22 2.75 5.33 -13.52
CA GLY A 22 2.60 6.20 -12.36
C GLY A 22 3.21 7.60 -12.51
N GLN A 23 3.62 8.00 -13.70
CA GLN A 23 4.16 9.35 -13.95
C GLN A 23 3.15 10.42 -13.54
N ASN A 24 3.65 11.50 -12.93
CA ASN A 24 2.85 12.64 -12.45
C ASN A 24 1.81 12.31 -11.37
N VAL A 25 1.89 11.12 -10.76
CA VAL A 25 1.04 10.72 -9.63
C VAL A 25 1.86 10.70 -8.35
N THR A 26 1.36 11.34 -7.31
CA THR A 26 1.95 11.27 -5.97
C THR A 26 1.09 10.37 -5.08
N VAL A 27 1.76 9.42 -4.42
CA VAL A 27 1.16 8.47 -3.48
C VAL A 27 1.71 8.73 -2.08
N ALA A 28 0.83 8.92 -1.10
CA ALA A 28 1.23 8.95 0.30
C ALA A 28 1.20 7.53 0.90
N ILE A 29 2.18 7.22 1.74
CA ILE A 29 2.27 5.95 2.49
C ILE A 29 2.34 6.27 3.97
N LEU A 30 1.41 5.73 4.77
CA LEU A 30 1.44 5.76 6.22
C LEU A 30 1.83 4.37 6.73
N ASP A 31 3.07 4.25 7.28
CA ASP A 31 3.67 2.97 7.65
C ASP A 31 4.81 3.13 8.69
N THR A 32 5.79 2.23 8.72
CA THR A 32 6.97 2.28 9.61
C THR A 32 8.07 3.26 9.16
N GLY A 33 7.84 3.96 8.06
CA GLY A 33 8.80 4.88 7.44
C GLY A 33 9.37 4.37 6.13
N ILE A 34 10.53 4.89 5.75
CA ILE A 34 11.28 4.46 4.55
C ILE A 34 12.78 4.61 4.80
N SER A 35 13.57 3.66 4.31
CA SER A 35 15.03 3.75 4.30
C SER A 35 15.54 4.21 2.94
N PRO A 36 16.70 4.86 2.89
CA PRO A 36 17.38 5.16 1.63
C PRO A 36 17.65 3.86 0.86
N HIS A 37 17.02 3.72 -0.30
CA HIS A 37 17.22 2.59 -1.20
C HIS A 37 17.33 3.14 -2.63
N PRO A 38 18.29 2.67 -3.45
CA PRO A 38 18.53 3.19 -4.79
C PRO A 38 17.30 3.15 -5.71
N ASP A 39 16.37 2.21 -5.45
CA ASP A 39 15.13 2.06 -6.21
C ASP A 39 14.15 3.24 -6.05
N PHE A 40 14.34 4.09 -5.04
CA PHE A 40 13.45 5.24 -4.85
C PHE A 40 14.00 6.55 -5.40
N LYS A 41 15.31 6.68 -5.59
CA LYS A 41 16.04 7.84 -6.14
C LYS A 41 15.13 9.06 -6.39
N ASP A 42 15.40 10.23 -5.96
CA ASP A 42 14.72 11.52 -6.22
C ASP A 42 13.16 11.55 -6.22
N ARG A 43 12.47 10.42 -5.92
CA ARG A 43 11.00 10.32 -5.96
C ARG A 43 10.32 10.37 -4.58
N ILE A 44 11.08 10.47 -3.49
CA ILE A 44 10.54 10.75 -2.16
C ILE A 44 10.50 12.26 -1.99
N LEU A 45 9.31 12.86 -2.08
CA LEU A 45 9.14 14.31 -2.06
C LEU A 45 9.09 14.89 -0.65
N SER A 46 8.58 14.12 0.32
CA SER A 46 8.52 14.54 1.72
C SER A 46 8.46 13.34 2.66
N PHE A 47 8.98 13.52 3.86
CA PHE A 47 8.94 12.55 4.95
C PHE A 47 8.61 13.24 6.28
N ARG A 48 7.81 12.56 7.14
CA ARG A 48 7.57 13.00 8.51
C ARG A 48 7.40 11.84 9.47
N ASP A 49 8.06 11.93 10.64
CA ASP A 49 7.96 10.93 11.71
C ASP A 49 6.96 11.38 12.79
N PHE A 50 5.94 10.56 13.04
CA PHE A 50 4.93 10.74 14.08
C PHE A 50 5.06 9.70 15.19
N SER A 51 6.02 8.75 15.07
CA SER A 51 6.20 7.67 16.03
C SER A 51 7.05 8.07 17.25
N SER A 52 7.86 9.11 17.12
CA SER A 52 8.74 9.61 18.19
C SER A 52 7.95 10.47 19.20
N THR A 53 8.15 10.21 20.49
CA THR A 53 7.58 10.99 21.60
C THR A 53 8.29 12.34 21.82
N THR A 54 9.47 12.53 21.24
CA THR A 54 10.24 13.79 21.27
C THR A 54 9.71 14.68 20.16
N GLY A 55 9.05 15.77 20.54
CA GLY A 55 8.33 16.71 19.68
C GLY A 55 9.14 17.45 18.60
N SER A 56 10.11 16.83 17.97
CA SER A 56 10.84 17.37 16.83
C SER A 56 10.08 17.12 15.54
N SER A 57 9.15 18.03 15.24
CA SER A 57 8.47 18.11 13.94
C SER A 57 9.39 18.74 12.88
N GLU A 58 10.59 18.19 12.68
CA GLU A 58 11.42 18.67 11.58
C GLU A 58 10.92 18.11 10.25
N LYS A 59 10.61 19.01 9.33
CA LYS A 59 10.42 18.71 7.92
C LYS A 59 11.76 18.28 7.36
N VAL A 60 12.02 16.99 7.26
CA VAL A 60 13.19 16.49 6.54
C VAL A 60 12.86 16.51 5.06
N LEU A 61 13.29 17.55 4.35
CA LEU A 61 13.37 17.56 2.91
C LEU A 61 14.60 16.73 2.50
N PHE A 62 14.38 15.65 1.76
CA PHE A 62 15.48 14.83 1.29
C PHE A 62 16.28 15.53 0.19
N SER A 63 17.51 15.86 0.49
CA SER A 63 18.57 15.99 -0.50
C SER A 63 19.44 14.73 -0.41
N PHE A 64 19.53 13.96 -1.48
CA PHE A 64 20.29 12.70 -1.54
C PHE A 64 21.81 12.84 -1.37
N SER A 65 22.31 14.04 -1.07
CA SER A 65 23.75 14.34 -0.95
C SER A 65 24.36 14.12 0.44
N HIS A 66 23.54 13.78 1.48
CA HIS A 66 24.07 13.55 2.83
C HIS A 66 23.47 12.27 3.42
N PHE A 67 24.25 11.49 4.14
CA PHE A 67 23.84 10.28 4.86
C PHE A 67 22.68 10.60 5.81
N SER A 68 21.46 10.30 5.36
CA SER A 68 20.28 10.41 6.23
C SER A 68 20.29 9.26 7.23
N PRO A 69 19.96 9.52 8.52
CA PRO A 69 19.81 8.43 9.49
C PRO A 69 18.73 7.44 8.99
N LEU A 70 18.83 6.20 9.45
CA LEU A 70 17.81 5.19 9.17
C LEU A 70 16.44 5.70 9.63
N ILE A 71 15.47 5.68 8.72
CA ILE A 71 14.14 6.21 8.98
C ILE A 71 13.10 5.09 9.06
N ASP A 72 13.45 3.88 8.63
CA ASP A 72 12.61 2.67 8.75
C ASP A 72 13.38 1.56 9.47
N ASN A 73 13.19 1.50 10.79
CA ASN A 73 13.85 0.52 11.66
C ASN A 73 13.15 -0.85 11.66
N SER A 74 11.95 -0.95 11.06
CA SER A 74 11.18 -2.19 10.90
C SER A 74 11.41 -2.86 9.54
N GLY A 75 11.62 -2.04 8.51
CA GLY A 75 11.73 -2.47 7.13
C GLY A 75 10.38 -2.87 6.50
N HIS A 76 9.24 -2.58 7.16
CA HIS A 76 7.93 -2.86 6.60
C HIS A 76 7.53 -1.78 5.58
N GLY A 77 7.62 -0.50 5.93
CA GLY A 77 7.25 0.60 5.05
C GLY A 77 8.13 0.70 3.80
N THR A 78 9.44 0.45 3.93
CA THR A 78 10.36 0.38 2.78
C THR A 78 9.96 -0.74 1.81
N HIS A 79 9.56 -1.90 2.35
CA HIS A 79 9.10 -3.02 1.54
C HIS A 79 7.79 -2.69 0.82
N VAL A 80 6.81 -2.09 1.52
CA VAL A 80 5.55 -1.59 0.96
C VAL A 80 5.80 -0.57 -0.16
N ALA A 81 6.66 0.43 0.10
CA ALA A 81 7.04 1.43 -0.89
C ALA A 81 7.70 0.80 -2.14
N GLY A 82 8.53 -0.22 -1.96
CA GLY A 82 9.17 -0.96 -3.05
C GLY A 82 8.18 -1.71 -3.93
N ILE A 83 7.13 -2.35 -3.34
CA ILE A 83 6.05 -3.00 -4.11
C ILE A 83 5.30 -1.99 -4.96
N LEU A 84 5.00 -0.82 -4.40
CA LEU A 84 4.28 0.24 -5.08
C LEU A 84 5.16 0.89 -6.14
N ALA A 85 6.35 1.38 -5.77
CA ALA A 85 7.10 2.40 -6.49
C ALA A 85 8.59 2.08 -6.73
N GLY A 86 9.13 0.97 -6.28
CA GLY A 86 10.53 0.61 -6.56
C GLY A 86 10.79 0.55 -8.05
N ASN A 87 11.86 1.18 -8.55
CA ASN A 87 12.18 1.13 -9.98
C ASN A 87 13.00 -0.12 -10.38
N GLY A 88 13.41 -0.92 -9.40
CA GLY A 88 14.17 -2.16 -9.65
C GLY A 88 15.61 -1.94 -10.08
N LEU A 89 16.20 -0.78 -9.80
CA LEU A 89 17.54 -0.41 -10.24
C LEU A 89 18.59 -1.49 -9.91
N LEU A 90 18.58 -1.98 -8.67
CA LEU A 90 19.54 -2.98 -8.20
C LEU A 90 19.27 -4.40 -8.72
N SER A 91 18.16 -4.62 -9.43
CA SER A 91 17.77 -5.93 -9.97
C SER A 91 17.55 -5.90 -11.48
N SER A 92 18.05 -4.88 -12.17
CA SER A 92 17.81 -4.69 -13.62
C SER A 92 16.32 -4.82 -13.98
N GLY A 93 15.44 -4.23 -13.14
CA GLY A 93 13.99 -4.22 -13.33
C GLY A 93 13.25 -5.47 -12.83
N THR A 94 13.94 -6.55 -12.42
CA THR A 94 13.32 -7.82 -12.01
C THR A 94 12.36 -7.63 -10.83
N TYR A 95 12.73 -6.79 -9.87
CA TYR A 95 11.92 -6.50 -8.68
C TYR A 95 11.29 -5.11 -8.71
N ALA A 96 11.20 -4.49 -9.89
CA ALA A 96 10.47 -3.22 -10.04
C ALA A 96 9.02 -3.36 -9.56
N GLY A 97 8.56 -2.37 -8.81
CA GLY A 97 7.18 -2.24 -8.32
C GLY A 97 6.16 -2.06 -9.45
N ILE A 98 4.93 -1.80 -9.07
CA ILE A 98 3.81 -1.69 -10.01
C ILE A 98 3.81 -0.32 -10.72
N ALA A 99 4.10 0.77 -9.99
CA ALA A 99 4.13 2.14 -10.49
C ALA A 99 5.53 2.78 -10.27
N PRO A 100 6.57 2.31 -11.01
CA PRO A 100 7.96 2.67 -10.74
C PRO A 100 8.31 4.15 -11.00
N PHE A 101 7.41 4.94 -11.54
CA PHE A 101 7.62 6.38 -11.81
C PHE A 101 6.74 7.30 -10.98
N CYS A 102 5.92 6.80 -10.05
CA CYS A 102 5.18 7.67 -9.15
C CYS A 102 6.08 8.30 -8.08
N ASN A 103 5.64 9.45 -7.56
CA ASN A 103 6.26 10.13 -6.43
C ASN A 103 5.70 9.61 -5.10
N LEU A 104 6.47 9.74 -4.04
CA LEU A 104 6.15 9.26 -2.70
C LEU A 104 6.15 10.39 -1.67
N ILE A 105 5.17 10.35 -0.78
CA ILE A 105 5.10 11.08 0.48
C ILE A 105 5.04 10.05 1.59
N ILE A 106 5.92 10.14 2.59
CA ILE A 106 6.04 9.09 3.61
C ILE A 106 5.74 9.66 4.99
N GLY A 107 4.72 9.12 5.64
CA GLY A 107 4.42 9.35 7.06
C GLY A 107 4.79 8.11 7.88
N LYS A 108 5.80 8.24 8.76
CA LYS A 108 6.14 7.20 9.71
C LYS A 108 5.20 7.31 10.91
N VAL A 109 4.22 6.41 10.98
CA VAL A 109 3.19 6.39 12.04
C VAL A 109 3.35 5.18 12.98
N LEU A 110 4.22 4.23 12.60
CA LEU A 110 4.56 3.04 13.36
C LEU A 110 6.03 3.03 13.77
N ASP A 111 6.31 2.41 14.92
CA ASP A 111 7.66 2.22 15.45
C ASP A 111 8.42 1.06 14.76
N GLN A 112 9.58 0.72 15.30
CA GLN A 112 10.44 -0.36 14.82
C GLN A 112 9.83 -1.76 14.95
N ASN A 113 8.83 -1.94 15.79
CA ASN A 113 8.14 -3.21 16.01
C ASN A 113 6.85 -3.30 15.16
N GLY A 114 6.56 -2.27 14.36
CA GLY A 114 5.31 -2.15 13.62
C GLY A 114 4.11 -1.77 14.48
N ASN A 115 4.34 -1.31 15.73
CA ASN A 115 3.30 -0.81 16.60
C ASN A 115 3.14 0.71 16.45
N GLY A 116 1.91 1.19 16.59
CA GLY A 116 1.61 2.61 16.59
C GLY A 116 0.37 2.93 17.39
N SER A 117 0.31 4.14 17.94
CA SER A 117 -0.90 4.64 18.55
C SER A 117 -1.86 5.15 17.46
N ILE A 118 -3.16 5.07 17.73
CA ILE A 118 -4.17 5.67 16.85
C ILE A 118 -3.92 7.17 16.67
N LYS A 119 -3.43 7.85 17.70
CA LYS A 119 -3.04 9.26 17.65
C LYS A 119 -1.96 9.50 16.58
N ASN A 120 -0.95 8.64 16.49
CA ASN A 120 0.11 8.78 15.48
C ASN A 120 -0.44 8.64 14.06
N VAL A 121 -1.35 7.67 13.85
CA VAL A 121 -2.01 7.48 12.54
C VAL A 121 -2.88 8.68 12.19
N ILE A 122 -3.69 9.19 13.14
CA ILE A 122 -4.53 10.38 12.94
C ILE A 122 -3.66 11.61 12.64
N ASN A 123 -2.55 11.81 13.35
CA ASN A 123 -1.63 12.91 13.07
C ASN A 123 -1.02 12.80 11.65
N GLY A 124 -0.67 11.58 11.22
CA GLY A 124 -0.22 11.33 9.85
C GLY A 124 -1.31 11.66 8.82
N ILE A 125 -2.55 11.27 9.07
CA ILE A 125 -3.70 11.59 8.22
C ILE A 125 -3.92 13.11 8.16
N GLN A 126 -3.88 13.80 9.29
CA GLN A 126 -4.03 15.26 9.32
C GLN A 126 -2.91 15.94 8.53
N TRP A 127 -1.67 15.50 8.68
CA TRP A 127 -0.57 16.04 7.89
C TRP A 127 -0.79 15.85 6.38
N ILE A 128 -1.27 14.68 5.92
CA ILE A 128 -1.61 14.48 4.51
C ILE A 128 -2.69 15.46 4.06
N ARG A 129 -3.72 15.72 4.87
CA ARG A 129 -4.75 16.71 4.58
C ARG A 129 -4.18 18.12 4.41
N ASP A 130 -3.17 18.47 5.19
CA ASP A 130 -2.57 19.80 5.14
C ASP A 130 -1.71 20.01 3.88
N ILE A 131 -1.15 18.93 3.32
CA ILE A 131 -0.16 19.02 2.22
C ILE A 131 -0.64 18.43 0.87
N TYR A 132 -1.83 17.80 0.80
CA TYR A 132 -2.22 17.03 -0.40
C TYR A 132 -2.31 17.90 -1.66
N THR A 133 -2.74 19.13 -1.56
CA THR A 133 -2.77 20.07 -2.70
C THR A 133 -1.37 20.49 -3.12
N GLN A 134 -0.48 20.77 -2.16
CA GLN A 134 0.90 21.19 -2.41
C GLN A 134 1.68 20.13 -3.20
N PHE A 135 1.50 18.85 -2.87
CA PHE A 135 2.23 17.74 -3.50
C PHE A 135 1.39 16.97 -4.52
N HIS A 136 0.18 17.46 -4.84
CA HIS A 136 -0.75 16.79 -5.77
C HIS A 136 -0.98 15.31 -5.40
N ILE A 137 -1.15 15.02 -4.09
CA ILE A 137 -1.39 13.66 -3.63
C ILE A 137 -2.75 13.20 -4.15
N ARG A 138 -2.79 12.01 -4.76
CA ARG A 138 -4.00 11.41 -5.32
C ARG A 138 -4.40 10.12 -4.61
N ILE A 139 -3.42 9.41 -4.06
CA ILE A 139 -3.61 8.08 -3.45
C ILE A 139 -2.96 8.08 -2.08
N ILE A 140 -3.59 7.39 -1.13
CA ILE A 140 -3.02 7.11 0.19
C ILE A 140 -3.05 5.61 0.40
N ASN A 141 -1.88 5.01 0.67
CA ASN A 141 -1.74 3.60 1.04
C ASN A 141 -1.52 3.49 2.55
N ILE A 142 -2.41 2.77 3.23
CA ILE A 142 -2.32 2.49 4.66
C ILE A 142 -2.24 0.98 4.85
N SER A 143 -1.01 0.45 4.93
CA SER A 143 -0.77 -0.99 5.12
C SER A 143 -0.71 -1.38 6.60
N VAL A 144 -1.55 -0.75 7.41
CA VAL A 144 -1.62 -0.90 8.87
C VAL A 144 -3.00 -1.41 9.24
N GLY A 145 -3.04 -2.53 9.95
CA GLY A 145 -4.25 -3.05 10.57
C GLY A 145 -4.23 -2.79 12.08
N THR A 146 -5.40 -2.58 12.65
CA THR A 146 -5.54 -2.45 14.10
C THR A 146 -5.67 -3.82 14.78
N ARG A 147 -5.42 -3.86 16.09
CA ARG A 147 -5.75 -5.04 16.90
C ARG A 147 -7.27 -5.16 17.04
N PRO A 148 -7.80 -6.39 17.20
CA PRO A 148 -9.25 -6.60 17.39
C PRO A 148 -9.84 -5.96 18.64
N ASP A 149 -9.02 -5.72 19.67
CA ASP A 149 -9.38 -5.26 21.01
C ASP A 149 -9.55 -3.73 21.16
N LEU A 150 -9.59 -3.00 20.05
CA LEU A 150 -9.83 -1.55 20.10
C LEU A 150 -11.21 -1.22 20.67
N SER A 151 -11.28 -0.16 21.49
CA SER A 151 -12.55 0.41 21.94
C SER A 151 -13.36 0.96 20.74
N ILE A 152 -14.68 0.98 20.88
CA ILE A 152 -15.60 1.55 19.86
C ILE A 152 -15.21 2.98 19.52
N HIS A 153 -14.89 3.79 20.51
CA HIS A 153 -14.46 5.18 20.30
C HIS A 153 -13.19 5.27 19.43
N GLN A 154 -12.21 4.42 19.68
CA GLN A 154 -10.97 4.38 18.90
C GLN A 154 -11.22 3.94 17.44
N LYS A 155 -12.09 2.94 17.25
CA LYS A 155 -12.51 2.49 15.92
C LYS A 155 -13.15 3.63 15.14
N LEU A 156 -14.12 4.33 15.73
CA LEU A 156 -14.82 5.45 15.11
C LEU A 156 -13.88 6.62 14.77
N LEU A 157 -12.93 6.96 15.65
CA LEU A 157 -11.95 8.02 15.37
C LEU A 157 -11.13 7.69 14.13
N LEU A 158 -10.65 6.45 13.99
CA LEU A 158 -9.84 6.04 12.85
C LEU A 158 -10.67 5.95 11.55
N LEU A 159 -11.90 5.44 11.62
CA LEU A 159 -12.84 5.41 10.49
C LEU A 159 -13.11 6.82 9.97
N ASN A 160 -13.52 7.74 10.86
CA ASN A 160 -13.77 9.13 10.49
C ASN A 160 -12.53 9.80 9.87
N ALA A 161 -11.36 9.52 10.40
CA ALA A 161 -10.11 10.09 9.88
C ALA A 161 -9.84 9.63 8.42
N VAL A 162 -9.92 8.32 8.13
CA VAL A 162 -9.69 7.83 6.76
C VAL A 162 -10.80 8.24 5.79
N GLU A 163 -12.04 8.30 6.26
CA GLU A 163 -13.18 8.75 5.45
C GLU A 163 -13.08 10.23 5.11
N SER A 164 -12.54 11.04 6.00
CA SER A 164 -12.30 12.45 5.71
C SER A 164 -11.30 12.68 4.56
N LEU A 165 -10.34 11.77 4.35
CA LEU A 165 -9.45 11.80 3.19
C LEU A 165 -10.20 11.44 1.90
N TRP A 166 -11.10 10.47 1.97
CA TRP A 166 -11.96 10.10 0.85
C TRP A 166 -12.86 11.26 0.43
N ASP A 167 -13.45 11.97 1.39
CA ASP A 167 -14.32 13.11 1.16
C ASP A 167 -13.59 14.32 0.53
N LEU A 168 -12.26 14.39 0.68
CA LEU A 168 -11.40 15.33 -0.06
C LEU A 168 -11.12 14.91 -1.52
N GLY A 169 -11.64 13.78 -1.98
CA GLY A 169 -11.41 13.25 -3.33
C GLY A 169 -10.15 12.39 -3.48
N LEU A 170 -9.49 12.02 -2.38
CA LEU A 170 -8.32 11.16 -2.40
C LEU A 170 -8.74 9.68 -2.47
N VAL A 171 -7.98 8.87 -3.19
CA VAL A 171 -8.18 7.42 -3.20
C VAL A 171 -7.48 6.82 -1.98
N VAL A 172 -8.24 6.23 -1.07
CA VAL A 172 -7.70 5.61 0.15
C VAL A 172 -7.71 4.10 -0.01
N VAL A 173 -6.52 3.48 0.04
CA VAL A 173 -6.30 2.04 -0.09
C VAL A 173 -5.75 1.50 1.23
N VAL A 174 -6.40 0.49 1.78
CA VAL A 174 -6.03 -0.09 3.08
C VAL A 174 -5.95 -1.61 3.03
N SER A 175 -5.13 -2.21 3.88
CA SER A 175 -5.06 -3.67 4.02
C SER A 175 -6.25 -4.22 4.83
N ALA A 176 -6.72 -5.43 4.51
CA ALA A 176 -7.82 -6.10 5.21
C ALA A 176 -7.44 -6.57 6.63
N GLY A 177 -6.14 -6.64 6.95
CA GLY A 177 -5.63 -7.27 8.16
C GLY A 177 -5.33 -8.77 7.97
N ASN A 178 -4.64 -9.36 8.95
CA ASN A 178 -4.12 -10.73 8.88
C ASN A 178 -4.72 -11.64 9.96
N TYR A 179 -5.97 -11.37 10.38
CA TYR A 179 -6.68 -12.13 11.42
C TYR A 179 -7.71 -13.12 10.84
N GLY A 180 -7.70 -13.35 9.50
CA GLY A 180 -8.53 -14.35 8.85
C GLY A 180 -8.18 -15.78 9.24
N PRO A 181 -8.92 -16.78 8.73
CA PRO A 181 -9.97 -16.67 7.71
C PRO A 181 -11.39 -16.49 8.26
N ALA A 182 -11.56 -16.31 9.57
CA ALA A 182 -12.89 -16.17 10.17
C ALA A 182 -13.67 -14.97 9.59
N SER A 183 -14.99 -15.13 9.45
CA SER A 183 -15.88 -14.03 9.12
C SER A 183 -15.79 -12.91 10.17
N GLY A 184 -15.91 -11.63 9.77
CA GLY A 184 -15.80 -10.49 10.65
C GLY A 184 -14.36 -10.14 11.07
N SER A 185 -13.34 -10.74 10.44
CA SER A 185 -11.92 -10.53 10.80
C SER A 185 -11.24 -9.37 10.06
N VAL A 186 -11.96 -8.60 9.25
CA VAL A 186 -11.43 -7.37 8.65
C VAL A 186 -11.16 -6.33 9.73
N THR A 187 -9.95 -5.80 9.74
CA THR A 187 -9.54 -4.82 10.76
C THR A 187 -9.85 -3.39 10.34
N VAL A 188 -10.06 -2.50 11.30
CA VAL A 188 -10.14 -1.05 11.04
C VAL A 188 -8.77 -0.55 10.59
N PRO A 189 -8.68 0.33 9.57
CA PRO A 189 -9.79 1.05 8.91
C PRO A 189 -10.40 0.31 7.70
N GLY A 190 -10.03 -0.94 7.43
CA GLY A 190 -10.53 -1.73 6.29
C GLY A 190 -12.03 -2.01 6.32
N SER A 191 -12.70 -1.84 7.47
CA SER A 191 -14.15 -1.98 7.60
C SER A 191 -14.94 -0.79 7.04
N SER A 192 -14.30 0.36 6.73
CA SER A 192 -15.00 1.53 6.16
C SER A 192 -15.61 1.20 4.79
N PRO A 193 -16.88 1.59 4.53
CA PRO A 193 -17.53 1.42 3.24
C PRO A 193 -16.92 2.29 2.13
N LYS A 194 -16.29 3.41 2.49
CA LYS A 194 -15.76 4.38 1.54
C LYS A 194 -14.42 3.92 0.94
N VAL A 195 -13.48 3.47 1.78
CA VAL A 195 -12.12 3.14 1.36
C VAL A 195 -12.05 1.85 0.53
N ILE A 196 -10.96 1.67 -0.20
CA ILE A 196 -10.67 0.43 -0.94
C ILE A 196 -9.88 -0.50 -0.01
N THR A 197 -10.49 -1.60 0.39
CA THR A 197 -9.89 -2.60 1.27
C THR A 197 -9.36 -3.77 0.46
N VAL A 198 -8.07 -4.09 0.66
CA VAL A 198 -7.37 -5.11 -0.12
C VAL A 198 -7.09 -6.35 0.71
N GLY A 199 -7.58 -7.49 0.22
CA GLY A 199 -7.30 -8.81 0.76
C GLY A 199 -6.31 -9.61 -0.07
N VAL A 200 -5.97 -10.81 0.44
CA VAL A 200 -5.17 -11.81 -0.27
C VAL A 200 -6.03 -13.05 -0.46
N PRO A 201 -6.16 -13.60 -1.68
CA PRO A 201 -6.95 -14.80 -1.91
C PRO A 201 -6.27 -16.02 -1.28
N ASP A 202 -7.07 -17.01 -0.87
CA ASP A 202 -6.58 -18.25 -0.24
C ASP A 202 -5.77 -19.13 -1.17
N THR A 203 -6.09 -19.07 -2.45
CA THR A 203 -5.43 -19.84 -3.49
C THR A 203 -4.91 -18.92 -4.59
N PHE A 204 -3.67 -19.11 -4.98
CA PHE A 204 -3.13 -18.50 -6.20
C PHE A 204 -2.72 -19.62 -7.14
N PRO A 205 -3.26 -19.69 -8.36
CA PRO A 205 -2.95 -20.78 -9.31
C PRO A 205 -1.46 -20.94 -9.66
N LEU A 206 -0.68 -19.87 -9.45
CA LEU A 206 0.74 -19.79 -9.80
C LEU A 206 1.69 -20.02 -8.63
N ILE A 207 1.20 -20.21 -7.39
CA ILE A 207 2.05 -20.45 -6.21
C ILE A 207 2.01 -21.93 -5.85
N HIS A 208 2.96 -22.71 -6.36
CA HIS A 208 3.13 -24.12 -6.00
C HIS A 208 3.87 -24.36 -4.68
N THR A 209 4.09 -23.36 -3.85
CA THR A 209 4.82 -23.52 -2.58
C THR A 209 3.86 -23.79 -1.43
N GLN A 210 3.67 -25.04 -1.09
CA GLN A 210 2.85 -25.59 0.01
C GLN A 210 3.30 -25.17 1.44
N ARG A 211 4.12 -24.14 1.65
CA ARG A 211 4.77 -23.88 2.94
C ARG A 211 4.17 -22.78 3.81
N HIS A 212 3.15 -22.07 3.33
CA HIS A 212 2.52 -21.01 4.14
C HIS A 212 1.00 -21.16 4.13
N PRO A 213 0.33 -21.07 5.31
CA PRO A 213 -1.11 -21.01 5.34
C PRO A 213 -1.56 -19.75 4.58
N LEU A 214 -2.30 -19.92 3.50
CA LEU A 214 -2.81 -18.82 2.67
C LEU A 214 -4.04 -18.15 3.31
N ASN A 215 -4.57 -18.72 4.39
CA ASN A 215 -5.84 -18.34 4.99
C ASN A 215 -5.67 -17.30 6.11
N TYR A 216 -4.88 -16.25 5.90
CA TYR A 216 -4.67 -15.23 6.91
C TYR A 216 -5.42 -13.92 6.63
N SER A 217 -5.84 -13.69 5.38
CA SER A 217 -6.51 -12.44 4.99
C SER A 217 -7.80 -12.23 5.76
N GLY A 218 -7.97 -11.00 6.30
CA GLY A 218 -9.21 -10.60 6.95
C GLY A 218 -10.40 -10.69 5.98
N ARG A 219 -11.57 -11.12 6.52
CA ARG A 219 -12.82 -11.33 5.79
C ARG A 219 -14.00 -10.70 6.47
N GLY A 220 -14.88 -10.14 5.66
CA GLY A 220 -16.19 -9.68 6.07
C GLY A 220 -17.22 -10.81 6.25
N PRO A 221 -18.52 -10.45 6.41
CA PRO A 221 -18.96 -9.06 6.44
C PRO A 221 -18.48 -8.31 7.68
N THR A 222 -18.49 -6.98 7.61
CA THR A 222 -18.23 -6.11 8.78
C THR A 222 -19.40 -6.15 9.75
N ASP A 223 -19.24 -5.53 10.94
CA ASP A 223 -20.34 -5.38 11.91
C ASP A 223 -21.56 -4.67 11.31
N ASP A 224 -21.38 -3.81 10.32
CA ASP A 224 -22.43 -3.13 9.55
C ASP A 224 -22.91 -3.93 8.33
N CYS A 225 -22.65 -5.23 8.27
CA CYS A 225 -23.01 -6.13 7.17
C CYS A 225 -22.43 -5.75 5.78
N ILE A 226 -21.32 -5.01 5.76
CA ILE A 226 -20.66 -4.64 4.50
C ILE A 226 -19.72 -5.75 4.06
N VAL A 227 -19.80 -6.13 2.78
CA VAL A 227 -18.89 -7.12 2.19
C VAL A 227 -17.47 -6.49 2.06
N LYS A 228 -16.50 -7.14 2.67
CA LYS A 228 -15.07 -6.78 2.64
C LYS A 228 -14.19 -8.07 2.62
N PRO A 229 -12.99 -8.03 2.09
CA PRO A 229 -12.35 -6.91 1.39
C PRO A 229 -13.06 -6.58 0.07
N ASP A 230 -12.80 -5.38 -0.50
CA ASP A 230 -13.34 -4.99 -1.80
C ASP A 230 -12.66 -5.80 -2.92
N VAL A 231 -11.33 -5.79 -2.96
CA VAL A 231 -10.51 -6.38 -4.01
C VAL A 231 -9.42 -7.26 -3.43
N PHE A 232 -9.01 -8.27 -4.19
CA PHE A 232 -7.89 -9.14 -3.84
C PHE A 232 -6.69 -8.88 -4.74
N ALA A 233 -5.49 -9.03 -4.16
CA ALA A 233 -4.23 -8.95 -4.89
C ALA A 233 -3.18 -9.88 -4.25
N PRO A 234 -2.09 -10.23 -4.97
CA PRO A 234 -1.00 -11.01 -4.42
C PRO A 234 -0.37 -10.38 -3.18
N GLY A 235 -0.26 -11.14 -2.09
CA GLY A 235 0.33 -10.68 -0.82
C GLY A 235 1.26 -11.68 -0.14
N THR A 236 1.43 -12.89 -0.70
CA THR A 236 2.23 -13.97 -0.11
C THR A 236 3.57 -14.11 -0.81
N GLY A 237 4.68 -14.11 -0.07
CA GLY A 237 6.03 -14.30 -0.62
C GLY A 237 6.47 -13.19 -1.58
N ILE A 238 6.06 -11.96 -1.32
CA ILE A 238 6.36 -10.82 -2.19
C ILE A 238 7.78 -10.34 -1.94
N VAL A 239 8.60 -10.30 -3.00
CA VAL A 239 9.98 -9.79 -2.96
C VAL A 239 9.99 -8.30 -3.28
N SER A 240 10.57 -7.49 -2.37
CA SER A 240 10.66 -6.04 -2.52
C SER A 240 11.84 -5.45 -1.75
N CYS A 241 12.01 -4.13 -1.78
CA CYS A 241 13.13 -3.40 -1.19
C CYS A 241 13.40 -3.75 0.27
N ASN A 242 14.68 -3.96 0.61
CA ASN A 242 15.15 -4.21 1.96
C ASN A 242 15.67 -2.91 2.59
N ALA A 243 15.04 -2.46 3.69
CA ALA A 243 15.42 -1.26 4.43
C ALA A 243 16.86 -1.30 4.95
N PHE A 244 17.39 -2.48 5.18
CA PHE A 244 18.70 -2.69 5.81
C PHE A 244 19.86 -2.83 4.82
N TYR A 245 19.55 -2.81 3.51
CA TYR A 245 20.56 -2.99 2.46
C TYR A 245 21.76 -2.04 2.58
N SER A 246 21.51 -0.76 2.84
CA SER A 246 22.56 0.25 2.95
C SER A 246 23.28 0.27 4.30
N GLN A 247 22.81 -0.47 5.29
CA GLN A 247 23.35 -0.45 6.65
C GLN A 247 24.31 -1.59 6.94
N PHE A 248 24.05 -2.76 6.35
CA PHE A 248 24.82 -3.97 6.60
C PHE A 248 25.52 -4.41 5.31
N PRO A 249 26.87 -4.57 5.33
CA PRO A 249 27.66 -4.85 4.12
C PRO A 249 27.21 -6.06 3.30
N ASN A 250 26.53 -7.05 3.94
CA ASN A 250 26.09 -8.28 3.30
C ASN A 250 24.56 -8.41 3.22
N ALA A 251 23.80 -7.34 3.52
CA ALA A 251 22.36 -7.41 3.43
C ALA A 251 21.93 -7.44 1.95
N PRO A 252 21.05 -8.38 1.55
CA PRO A 252 20.52 -8.38 0.18
C PRO A 252 19.67 -7.13 -0.08
N PRO A 253 19.69 -6.59 -1.32
CA PRO A 253 18.90 -5.39 -1.64
C PRO A 253 17.39 -5.62 -1.60
N TYR A 254 16.97 -6.86 -1.68
CA TYR A 254 15.56 -7.25 -1.66
C TYR A 254 15.34 -8.41 -0.70
N LEU A 255 14.14 -8.47 -0.11
CA LEU A 255 13.72 -9.56 0.75
C LEU A 255 12.24 -9.89 0.52
N SER A 256 11.80 -11.06 0.99
CA SER A 256 10.42 -11.54 0.85
C SER A 256 9.63 -11.30 2.13
N LYS A 257 8.40 -10.76 1.99
CA LYS A 257 7.42 -10.66 3.09
C LYS A 257 6.05 -11.19 2.65
N THR A 258 5.20 -11.49 3.63
CA THR A 258 3.84 -12.00 3.45
C THR A 258 2.86 -11.21 4.32
N GLY A 259 1.70 -10.86 3.77
CA GLY A 259 0.63 -10.14 4.47
C GLY A 259 -0.27 -9.37 3.52
N THR A 260 -1.45 -8.99 3.98
CA THR A 260 -2.34 -8.08 3.25
C THR A 260 -1.71 -6.70 3.05
N SER A 261 -0.76 -6.34 3.91
CA SER A 261 0.10 -5.16 3.76
C SER A 261 0.95 -5.16 2.49
N MET A 262 1.22 -6.32 1.89
CA MET A 262 1.93 -6.47 0.62
C MET A 262 0.97 -6.43 -0.57
N ALA A 263 -0.30 -6.78 -0.38
CA ALA A 263 -1.34 -6.71 -1.41
C ALA A 263 -1.84 -5.27 -1.64
N ALA A 264 -2.02 -4.49 -0.59
CA ALA A 264 -2.48 -3.09 -0.68
C ALA A 264 -1.62 -2.22 -1.62
N PRO A 265 -0.27 -2.22 -1.54
CA PRO A 265 0.56 -1.44 -2.45
C PRO A 265 0.53 -1.94 -3.91
N VAL A 266 0.16 -3.20 -4.18
CA VAL A 266 -0.08 -3.69 -5.55
C VAL A 266 -1.27 -2.95 -6.15
N VAL A 267 -2.38 -2.84 -5.42
CA VAL A 267 -3.59 -2.12 -5.83
C VAL A 267 -3.32 -0.62 -5.93
N SER A 268 -2.65 -0.02 -4.93
CA SER A 268 -2.27 1.39 -4.96
C SER A 268 -1.40 1.74 -6.18
N GLY A 269 -0.45 0.87 -6.52
CA GLY A 269 0.38 1.03 -7.72
C GLY A 269 -0.43 0.91 -9.02
N ALA A 270 -1.38 -0.04 -9.09
CA ALA A 270 -2.27 -0.18 -10.25
C ALA A 270 -3.13 1.08 -10.45
N ILE A 271 -3.68 1.63 -9.36
CA ILE A 271 -4.44 2.89 -9.38
C ILE A 271 -3.52 4.07 -9.78
N ALA A 272 -2.25 4.09 -9.37
CA ALA A 272 -1.31 5.13 -9.80
C ALA A 272 -1.06 5.06 -11.33
N CYS A 273 -0.97 3.87 -11.91
CA CYS A 273 -0.89 3.69 -13.36
C CYS A 273 -2.19 4.14 -14.06
N LEU A 274 -3.36 3.80 -13.51
CA LEU A 274 -4.65 4.28 -14.01
C LEU A 274 -4.72 5.81 -14.02
N LEU A 275 -4.34 6.47 -12.93
CA LEU A 275 -4.36 7.93 -12.80
C LEU A 275 -3.28 8.62 -13.63
N SER A 276 -2.19 7.93 -14.00
CA SER A 276 -1.23 8.47 -14.97
C SER A 276 -1.77 8.45 -16.40
N LYS A 277 -2.72 7.55 -16.71
CA LYS A 277 -3.45 7.49 -17.99
C LYS A 277 -4.65 8.43 -18.01
N TYR A 278 -5.44 8.43 -16.93
CA TYR A 278 -6.71 9.17 -16.80
C TYR A 278 -6.65 10.06 -15.55
N SER A 279 -5.91 11.16 -15.64
CA SER A 279 -5.60 12.04 -14.49
C SER A 279 -6.84 12.74 -13.90
N PHE A 280 -7.92 12.86 -14.67
CA PHE A 280 -9.15 13.56 -14.29
C PHE A 280 -10.13 12.69 -13.48
N LEU A 281 -9.92 11.37 -13.38
CA LEU A 281 -10.84 10.49 -12.65
C LEU A 281 -10.94 10.89 -11.18
N THR A 282 -12.16 10.94 -10.67
CA THR A 282 -12.46 11.09 -9.25
C THR A 282 -12.14 9.78 -8.49
N ASN A 283 -12.04 9.86 -7.17
CA ASN A 283 -11.86 8.65 -6.33
C ASN A 283 -13.01 7.64 -6.48
N ALA A 284 -14.25 8.12 -6.64
CA ALA A 284 -15.41 7.28 -6.88
C ALA A 284 -15.33 6.56 -8.24
N GLU A 285 -14.96 7.26 -9.32
CA GLU A 285 -14.76 6.66 -10.65
C GLU A 285 -13.60 5.65 -10.65
N VAL A 286 -12.50 5.95 -9.94
CA VAL A 286 -11.41 4.99 -9.73
C VAL A 286 -11.92 3.72 -9.05
N LYS A 287 -12.73 3.85 -8.00
CA LYS A 287 -13.31 2.71 -7.28
C LYS A 287 -14.24 1.88 -8.16
N LEU A 288 -15.06 2.52 -9.00
CA LEU A 288 -15.94 1.85 -9.96
C LEU A 288 -15.15 1.14 -11.07
N LYS A 289 -14.13 1.78 -11.65
CA LYS A 289 -13.26 1.14 -12.64
C LYS A 289 -12.51 -0.06 -12.04
N LEU A 290 -12.00 0.08 -10.82
CA LEU A 290 -11.34 -1.02 -10.12
C LEU A 290 -12.30 -2.20 -9.93
N HIS A 291 -13.54 -1.95 -9.49
CA HIS A 291 -14.58 -2.98 -9.37
C HIS A 291 -14.85 -3.69 -10.70
N ALA A 292 -15.07 -2.92 -11.77
CA ALA A 292 -15.35 -3.45 -13.10
C ALA A 292 -14.19 -4.26 -13.69
N SER A 293 -12.96 -3.98 -13.28
CA SER A 293 -11.75 -4.69 -13.75
C SER A 293 -11.51 -6.02 -13.04
N CYS A 294 -12.11 -6.25 -11.87
CA CYS A 294 -11.85 -7.45 -11.07
C CYS A 294 -12.41 -8.73 -11.73
N VAL A 295 -11.70 -9.84 -11.51
CA VAL A 295 -12.08 -11.17 -12.01
C VAL A 295 -12.26 -12.11 -10.83
N GLN A 296 -13.41 -12.79 -10.75
CA GLN A 296 -13.67 -13.80 -9.73
C GLN A 296 -12.77 -15.03 -9.97
N ILE A 297 -12.10 -15.45 -8.91
CA ILE A 297 -11.35 -16.71 -8.84
C ILE A 297 -11.67 -17.41 -7.50
N PRO A 298 -11.46 -18.73 -7.39
CA PRO A 298 -11.64 -19.42 -6.11
C PRO A 298 -10.89 -18.73 -4.96
N GLY A 299 -11.58 -18.47 -3.84
CA GLY A 299 -11.02 -17.77 -2.68
C GLY A 299 -11.19 -16.25 -2.68
N THR A 300 -11.95 -15.68 -3.64
CA THR A 300 -12.29 -14.25 -3.71
C THR A 300 -13.78 -13.95 -3.66
N GLU A 301 -14.57 -14.92 -3.26
CA GLU A 301 -16.06 -14.85 -3.29
C GLU A 301 -16.63 -13.80 -2.33
N SER A 302 -15.82 -13.38 -1.33
CA SER A 302 -16.21 -12.33 -0.37
C SER A 302 -16.00 -10.90 -0.87
N GLY A 303 -15.58 -10.70 -2.13
CA GLY A 303 -15.30 -9.37 -2.69
C GLY A 303 -15.55 -9.31 -4.19
N TRP A 304 -14.99 -8.30 -4.84
CA TRP A 304 -15.11 -8.07 -6.30
C TRP A 304 -14.30 -9.07 -7.14
N GLY A 305 -13.37 -9.78 -6.52
CA GLY A 305 -12.44 -10.65 -7.19
C GLY A 305 -11.00 -10.15 -7.14
N ILE A 306 -10.12 -10.79 -7.90
CA ILE A 306 -8.73 -10.36 -8.03
C ILE A 306 -8.62 -9.21 -9.04
N LEU A 307 -7.74 -8.26 -8.75
CA LEU A 307 -7.36 -7.19 -9.67
C LEU A 307 -6.89 -7.76 -11.02
N ASP A 308 -7.50 -7.31 -12.12
CA ASP A 308 -6.96 -7.47 -13.46
C ASP A 308 -6.47 -6.09 -13.96
N PHE A 309 -5.15 -5.94 -14.03
CA PHE A 309 -4.50 -4.68 -14.36
C PHE A 309 -4.74 -4.28 -15.84
N SER A 310 -4.79 -5.24 -16.75
CA SER A 310 -5.04 -4.95 -18.17
C SER A 310 -6.42 -4.35 -18.36
N ARG A 311 -7.44 -4.95 -17.75
CA ARG A 311 -8.82 -4.43 -17.78
C ARG A 311 -8.97 -3.08 -17.08
N LEU A 312 -8.18 -2.85 -16.01
CA LEU A 312 -8.21 -1.57 -15.30
C LEU A 312 -7.77 -0.41 -16.18
N LEU A 313 -6.81 -0.63 -17.09
CA LEU A 313 -6.30 0.39 -18.00
C LEU A 313 -7.10 0.54 -19.30
N GLU A 314 -8.04 -0.32 -19.59
CA GLU A 314 -9.01 -0.15 -20.67
C GLU A 314 -10.02 0.98 -20.35
#